data_3c4cabc9c7b88224b3030061d3bf1c77
#
_entry.id   3c4cabc9c7b88224b3030061d3bf1c77
#
_cell.length_a   1.000
_cell.length_b   1.000
_cell.length_c   1.000
_cell.angle_alpha   90.00
_cell.angle_beta   90.00
_cell.angle_gamma   90.00
#
_symmetry.space_group_name_H-M   'P 1'
#
loop_
_entity.id
_entity.type
_entity.pdbx_description
1 polymer ?
#
loop_
_entity_poly.entity_id
_entity_poly.type
_entity_poly.pdbx_seq_one_letter_code
_entity_poly.pdbx_strand_id
1 'polypeptide(L)'
;GRLTPVKRLDLLIDAVSLLNARNEYYNIVFVGDGEMRSNLEKNVSEKGLTKNVWFYGSCYDEQTNAELIYNADMCVAPGNVGLTAIHAMTFGCPVITHSDFKWQMPEFEAIHPGKTGDFFIRDNVSALADTISHWFTVKQSQRETVRQNCFHEIDTQWTPQFQMEVIKRYLK
;
A
#
# COMPACT_ATOMS: atom_id res chain seq x y z
N GLY A 1 4.42 -1.91 9.21
CA GLY A 1 5.81 -2.15 8.84
C GLY A 1 6.76 -1.11 9.44
N ARG A 2 8.09 -1.25 9.25
CA ARG A 2 9.07 -0.28 9.77
C ARG A 2 8.98 1.07 9.04
N LEU A 3 8.98 2.17 9.79
CA LEU A 3 8.98 3.53 9.26
C LEU A 3 10.42 3.94 8.92
N THR A 4 10.90 3.58 7.74
CA THR A 4 12.27 3.81 7.27
C THR A 4 12.30 4.70 6.03
N PRO A 5 13.44 5.37 5.70
CA PRO A 5 13.55 6.26 4.54
C PRO A 5 13.21 5.57 3.20
N VAL A 6 13.57 4.29 3.04
CA VAL A 6 13.31 3.53 1.81
C VAL A 6 11.81 3.37 1.52
N LYS A 7 10.96 3.48 2.53
CA LYS A 7 9.50 3.39 2.37
C LYS A 7 8.86 4.65 1.82
N ARG A 8 9.56 5.78 1.81
CA ARG A 8 9.11 7.06 1.25
C ARG A 8 7.69 7.45 1.70
N LEU A 9 7.37 7.23 2.97
CA LEU A 9 6.06 7.56 3.55
C LEU A 9 5.79 9.07 3.60
N ASP A 10 6.82 9.88 3.49
CA ASP A 10 6.78 11.32 3.25
C ASP A 10 5.94 11.66 2.01
N LEU A 11 6.11 10.93 0.89
CA LEU A 11 5.36 11.15 -0.35
C LEU A 11 3.85 10.93 -0.17
N LEU A 12 3.44 9.99 0.69
CA LEU A 12 2.01 9.77 0.96
C LEU A 12 1.40 10.96 1.70
N ILE A 13 2.10 11.50 2.69
CA ILE A 13 1.66 12.69 3.42
C ILE A 13 1.56 13.89 2.46
N ASP A 14 2.54 14.06 1.58
CA ASP A 14 2.55 15.12 0.58
C ASP A 14 1.40 14.97 -0.42
N ALA A 15 1.15 13.75 -0.90
CA ALA A 15 0.04 13.45 -1.81
C ALA A 15 -1.33 13.73 -1.17
N VAL A 16 -1.54 13.32 0.09
CA VAL A 16 -2.81 13.60 0.80
C VAL A 16 -2.96 15.09 1.08
N SER A 17 -1.88 15.80 1.38
CA SER A 17 -1.93 17.27 1.49
C SER A 17 -2.37 17.94 0.18
N LEU A 18 -1.86 17.46 -0.95
CA LEU A 18 -2.26 17.93 -2.28
C LEU A 18 -3.74 17.61 -2.58
N LEU A 19 -4.21 16.42 -2.20
CA LEU A 19 -5.60 16.01 -2.37
C LEU A 19 -6.55 16.85 -1.50
N ASN A 20 -6.17 17.15 -0.25
CA ASN A 20 -6.95 18.06 0.60
C ASN A 20 -7.09 19.45 -0.03
N ALA A 21 -6.05 19.97 -0.68
CA ALA A 21 -6.13 21.23 -1.42
C ALA A 21 -7.08 21.19 -2.64
N ARG A 22 -7.40 19.98 -3.11
CA ARG A 22 -8.40 19.72 -4.16
C ARG A 22 -9.81 19.43 -3.59
N ASN A 23 -10.00 19.52 -2.27
CA ASN A 23 -11.22 19.15 -1.52
C ASN A 23 -11.50 17.62 -1.54
N GLU A 24 -10.46 16.81 -1.69
CA GLU A 24 -10.52 15.35 -1.59
C GLU A 24 -9.88 14.92 -0.26
N TYR A 25 -10.67 14.36 0.65
CA TYR A 25 -10.26 14.10 2.03
C TYR A 25 -10.07 12.60 2.28
N TYR A 26 -8.88 12.22 2.70
CA TYR A 26 -8.51 10.84 3.01
C TYR A 26 -7.87 10.75 4.39
N ASN A 27 -8.01 9.59 5.02
CA ASN A 27 -7.36 9.28 6.30
C ASN A 27 -6.21 8.30 6.07
N ILE A 28 -5.13 8.47 6.82
CA ILE A 28 -3.96 7.60 6.80
C ILE A 28 -3.80 6.93 8.16
N VAL A 29 -3.51 5.62 8.15
CA VAL A 29 -3.05 4.89 9.33
C VAL A 29 -1.65 4.36 9.05
N PHE A 30 -0.68 4.77 9.85
CA PHE A 30 0.65 4.19 9.86
C PHE A 30 0.76 3.14 10.95
N VAL A 31 0.86 1.85 10.55
CA VAL A 31 1.04 0.72 11.46
C VAL A 31 2.50 0.31 11.45
N GLY A 32 3.19 0.60 12.54
CA GLY A 32 4.62 0.35 12.71
C GLY A 32 5.34 1.48 13.42
N ASP A 33 6.65 1.31 13.54
CA ASP A 33 7.55 2.30 14.15
C ASP A 33 8.90 2.30 13.42
N GLY A 34 9.73 3.31 13.68
CA GLY A 34 11.07 3.41 13.09
C GLY A 34 11.63 4.83 13.11
N GLU A 35 12.82 4.96 12.59
CA GLU A 35 13.61 6.20 12.63
C GLU A 35 12.92 7.41 11.98
N MET A 36 12.00 7.17 11.03
CA MET A 36 11.28 8.24 10.35
C MET A 36 10.08 8.77 11.12
N ARG A 37 9.64 8.12 12.22
CA ARG A 37 8.41 8.47 12.91
C ARG A 37 8.32 9.94 13.26
N SER A 38 9.30 10.47 13.97
CA SER A 38 9.30 11.88 14.40
C SER A 38 9.27 12.86 13.22
N ASN A 39 9.98 12.53 12.12
CA ASN A 39 9.96 13.34 10.91
C ASN A 39 8.59 13.32 10.22
N LEU A 40 7.93 12.15 10.17
CA LEU A 40 6.58 12.01 9.59
C LEU A 40 5.54 12.75 10.44
N GLU A 41 5.59 12.63 11.78
CA GLU A 41 4.69 13.36 12.70
C GLU A 41 4.85 14.88 12.53
N LYS A 42 6.09 15.37 12.40
CA LYS A 42 6.36 16.78 12.13
C LYS A 42 5.77 17.21 10.78
N ASN A 43 6.00 16.44 9.72
CA ASN A 43 5.46 16.73 8.38
C ASN A 43 3.91 16.79 8.39
N VAL A 44 3.26 15.83 9.06
CA VAL A 44 1.80 15.81 9.26
C VAL A 44 1.31 17.09 9.96
N SER A 45 2.00 17.53 11.01
CA SER A 45 1.64 18.75 11.75
C SER A 45 1.81 20.01 10.88
N GLU A 46 2.94 20.13 10.18
CA GLU A 46 3.24 21.27 9.30
C GLU A 46 2.24 21.41 8.14
N LYS A 47 1.67 20.29 7.69
CA LYS A 47 0.64 20.26 6.62
C LYS A 47 -0.80 20.33 7.14
N GLY A 48 -0.99 20.44 8.45
CA GLY A 48 -2.33 20.54 9.05
C GLY A 48 -3.15 19.25 8.97
N LEU A 49 -2.48 18.08 8.80
CA LEU A 49 -3.12 16.77 8.61
C LEU A 49 -3.31 15.97 9.91
N THR A 50 -3.10 16.59 11.07
CA THR A 50 -3.12 15.89 12.37
C THR A 50 -4.44 15.16 12.65
N LYS A 51 -5.56 15.63 12.10
CA LYS A 51 -6.87 14.99 12.26
C LYS A 51 -7.10 13.82 11.28
N ASN A 52 -6.27 13.71 10.25
CA ASN A 52 -6.42 12.73 9.17
C ASN A 52 -5.37 11.62 9.24
N VAL A 53 -4.34 11.76 10.08
CA VAL A 53 -3.24 10.79 10.16
C VAL A 53 -3.14 10.20 11.56
N TRP A 54 -3.22 8.89 11.62
CA TRP A 54 -3.06 8.15 12.86
C TRP A 54 -1.80 7.29 12.84
N PHE A 55 -0.89 7.54 13.78
CA PHE A 55 0.27 6.69 14.03
C PHE A 55 -0.09 5.64 15.09
N TYR A 56 -0.48 4.46 14.63
CA TYR A 56 -0.88 3.35 15.51
C TYR A 56 0.28 2.88 16.39
N GLY A 57 1.51 2.91 15.86
CA GLY A 57 2.69 2.31 16.50
C GLY A 57 2.92 0.87 16.05
N SER A 58 3.86 0.20 16.70
CA SER A 58 4.18 -1.20 16.41
C SER A 58 3.01 -2.11 16.76
N CYS A 59 2.62 -2.97 15.84
CA CYS A 59 1.58 -3.99 16.04
C CYS A 59 2.13 -5.36 15.63
N TYR A 60 2.16 -6.29 16.57
CA TYR A 60 2.59 -7.69 16.37
C TYR A 60 1.43 -8.67 16.49
N ASP A 61 0.23 -8.17 16.82
CA ASP A 61 -0.98 -8.95 16.84
C ASP A 61 -1.55 -9.05 15.43
N GLU A 62 -1.57 -10.28 14.89
CA GLU A 62 -1.98 -10.52 13.51
C GLU A 62 -3.48 -10.30 13.30
N GLN A 63 -4.31 -10.54 14.32
CA GLN A 63 -5.74 -10.26 14.23
C GLN A 63 -6.00 -8.77 14.09
N THR A 64 -5.34 -7.95 14.90
CA THR A 64 -5.43 -6.48 14.81
C THR A 64 -4.92 -5.97 13.45
N ASN A 65 -3.79 -6.53 12.95
CA ASN A 65 -3.29 -6.18 11.61
C ASN A 65 -4.31 -6.55 10.52
N ALA A 66 -4.90 -7.75 10.61
CA ALA A 66 -5.92 -8.21 9.69
C ALA A 66 -7.13 -7.26 9.67
N GLU A 67 -7.64 -6.88 10.84
CA GLU A 67 -8.77 -5.95 10.97
C GLU A 67 -8.47 -4.58 10.38
N LEU A 68 -7.29 -4.01 10.67
CA LEU A 68 -6.87 -2.71 10.15
C LEU A 68 -6.73 -2.75 8.62
N ILE A 69 -6.09 -3.78 8.06
CA ILE A 69 -5.87 -3.93 6.63
C ILE A 69 -7.17 -4.23 5.91
N TYR A 70 -8.00 -5.14 6.43
CA TYR A 70 -9.29 -5.49 5.84
C TYR A 70 -10.25 -4.30 5.75
N ASN A 71 -10.21 -3.40 6.73
CA ASN A 71 -11.04 -2.19 6.75
C ASN A 71 -10.45 -1.03 5.96
N ALA A 72 -9.16 -1.08 5.58
CA ALA A 72 -8.57 -0.08 4.70
C ALA A 72 -9.10 -0.19 3.27
N ASP A 73 -9.23 0.94 2.59
CA ASP A 73 -9.64 0.97 1.18
C ASP A 73 -8.49 0.63 0.24
N MET A 74 -7.26 0.95 0.64
CA MET A 74 -6.02 0.61 -0.07
C MET A 74 -4.81 0.67 0.85
N CYS A 75 -3.77 -0.07 0.50
CA CYS A 75 -2.44 0.06 1.05
C CYS A 75 -1.57 0.86 0.09
N VAL A 76 -0.94 1.93 0.57
CA VAL A 76 -0.05 2.77 -0.25
C VAL A 76 1.39 2.59 0.22
N ALA A 77 2.25 2.10 -0.66
CA ALA A 77 3.67 1.89 -0.41
C ALA A 77 4.51 2.72 -1.41
N PRO A 78 4.76 4.02 -1.13
CA PRO A 78 5.37 4.92 -2.10
C PRO A 78 6.82 4.58 -2.48
N GLY A 79 7.55 3.93 -1.57
CA GLY A 79 8.88 3.40 -1.82
C GLY A 79 8.86 1.92 -2.20
N ASN A 80 9.85 1.18 -1.74
CA ASN A 80 9.93 -0.25 -1.97
C ASN A 80 8.78 -1.00 -1.27
N VAL A 81 7.93 -1.71 -2.05
CA VAL A 81 6.73 -2.35 -1.51
C VAL A 81 7.06 -3.65 -0.76
N GLY A 82 7.86 -4.55 -1.34
CA GLY A 82 8.25 -5.84 -0.76
C GLY A 82 7.04 -6.66 -0.26
N LEU A 83 7.26 -7.45 0.78
CA LEU A 83 6.22 -8.31 1.39
C LEU A 83 4.96 -7.55 1.87
N THR A 84 5.00 -6.23 1.94
CA THR A 84 3.83 -5.41 2.25
C THR A 84 2.70 -5.64 1.23
N ALA A 85 3.03 -5.86 -0.05
CA ALA A 85 2.05 -6.16 -1.08
C ALA A 85 1.30 -7.46 -0.77
N ILE A 86 2.04 -8.54 -0.52
CA ILE A 86 1.47 -9.85 -0.23
C ILE A 86 0.63 -9.81 1.05
N HIS A 87 1.16 -9.18 2.12
CA HIS A 87 0.45 -9.08 3.38
C HIS A 87 -0.86 -8.28 3.26
N ALA A 88 -0.86 -7.14 2.55
CA ALA A 88 -2.06 -6.37 2.32
C ALA A 88 -3.11 -7.15 1.52
N MET A 89 -2.68 -7.81 0.44
CA MET A 89 -3.57 -8.54 -0.45
C MET A 89 -4.12 -9.83 0.16
N THR A 90 -3.40 -10.45 1.12
CA THR A 90 -3.89 -11.60 1.93
C THR A 90 -5.16 -11.23 2.70
N PHE A 91 -5.34 -9.95 3.05
CA PHE A 91 -6.55 -9.43 3.68
C PHE A 91 -7.46 -8.67 2.69
N GLY A 92 -7.26 -8.87 1.39
CA GLY A 92 -8.10 -8.31 0.34
C GLY A 92 -7.95 -6.81 0.14
N CYS A 93 -6.84 -6.22 0.58
CA CYS A 93 -6.54 -4.80 0.44
C CYS A 93 -5.66 -4.56 -0.80
N PRO A 94 -6.12 -3.77 -1.79
CA PRO A 94 -5.34 -3.45 -2.99
C PRO A 94 -4.14 -2.57 -2.64
N VAL A 95 -3.11 -2.61 -3.50
CA VAL A 95 -1.84 -1.94 -3.22
C VAL A 95 -1.47 -0.95 -4.32
N ILE A 96 -1.09 0.26 -3.92
CA ILE A 96 -0.51 1.29 -4.80
C ILE A 96 0.98 1.43 -4.48
N THR A 97 1.82 1.34 -5.50
CA THR A 97 3.27 1.55 -5.42
C THR A 97 3.81 2.21 -6.69
N HIS A 98 5.12 2.50 -6.77
CA HIS A 98 5.70 3.13 -7.95
C HIS A 98 6.05 2.11 -9.05
N SER A 99 6.09 2.60 -10.32
CA SER A 99 6.35 1.80 -11.53
C SER A 99 7.83 1.62 -11.89
N ASP A 100 8.76 2.12 -11.09
CA ASP A 100 10.20 1.89 -11.33
C ASP A 100 10.64 0.55 -10.74
N PHE A 101 10.36 -0.53 -11.47
CA PHE A 101 10.52 -1.91 -11.01
C PHE A 101 11.98 -2.30 -10.69
N LYS A 102 12.97 -1.56 -11.17
CA LYS A 102 14.38 -1.77 -10.79
C LYS A 102 14.66 -1.50 -9.31
N TRP A 103 13.77 -0.72 -8.67
CA TRP A 103 13.84 -0.35 -7.27
C TRP A 103 12.76 -1.01 -6.41
N GLN A 104 12.09 -2.02 -6.96
CA GLN A 104 11.11 -2.83 -6.24
C GLN A 104 11.66 -4.20 -5.88
N MET A 105 11.07 -4.83 -4.87
CA MET A 105 11.24 -6.25 -4.61
C MET A 105 10.22 -7.05 -5.44
N PRO A 106 10.46 -8.33 -5.75
CA PRO A 106 9.64 -9.12 -6.69
C PRO A 106 8.13 -9.12 -6.41
N GLU A 107 7.72 -8.86 -5.17
CA GLU A 107 6.33 -8.89 -4.74
C GLU A 107 5.46 -7.81 -5.44
N PHE A 108 6.04 -6.83 -6.12
CA PHE A 108 5.28 -5.92 -6.97
C PHE A 108 4.53 -6.66 -8.10
N GLU A 109 4.99 -7.85 -8.49
CA GLU A 109 4.36 -8.66 -9.54
C GLU A 109 2.94 -9.12 -9.17
N ALA A 110 2.59 -9.15 -7.88
CA ALA A 110 1.22 -9.39 -7.43
C ALA A 110 0.26 -8.23 -7.75
N ILE A 111 0.79 -7.05 -8.09
CA ILE A 111 -0.01 -5.85 -8.33
C ILE A 111 -0.37 -5.77 -9.81
N HIS A 112 -1.65 -5.97 -10.11
CA HIS A 112 -2.21 -5.86 -11.46
C HIS A 112 -3.03 -4.57 -11.56
N PRO A 113 -2.63 -3.62 -12.44
CA PRO A 113 -3.32 -2.35 -12.60
C PRO A 113 -4.84 -2.50 -12.78
N GLY A 114 -5.59 -1.75 -11.99
CA GLY A 114 -7.05 -1.77 -12.01
C GLY A 114 -7.72 -3.02 -11.45
N LYS A 115 -6.96 -4.03 -10.97
CA LYS A 115 -7.49 -5.29 -10.39
C LYS A 115 -7.12 -5.44 -8.92
N THR A 116 -5.83 -5.52 -8.62
CA THR A 116 -5.30 -5.73 -7.27
C THR A 116 -4.55 -4.51 -6.74
N GLY A 117 -4.43 -3.46 -7.54
CA GLY A 117 -3.75 -2.22 -7.20
C GLY A 117 -3.43 -1.39 -8.44
N ASP A 118 -2.51 -0.46 -8.28
CA ASP A 118 -2.04 0.37 -9.39
C ASP A 118 -0.62 0.89 -9.15
N PHE A 119 -0.05 1.54 -10.17
CA PHE A 119 1.29 2.10 -10.14
C PHE A 119 1.27 3.60 -10.44
N PHE A 120 2.18 4.34 -9.78
CA PHE A 120 2.43 5.74 -10.06
C PHE A 120 3.90 5.99 -10.47
N ILE A 121 4.20 7.14 -11.05
CA ILE A 121 5.56 7.53 -11.41
C ILE A 121 6.37 7.76 -10.13
N ARG A 122 7.48 7.04 -9.96
CA ARG A 122 8.36 7.11 -8.79
C ARG A 122 8.73 8.56 -8.45
N ASP A 123 8.79 8.85 -7.15
CA ASP A 123 9.16 10.15 -6.58
C ASP A 123 8.30 11.35 -7.05
N ASN A 124 7.12 11.08 -7.63
CA ASN A 124 6.20 12.08 -8.13
C ASN A 124 4.94 12.16 -7.25
N VAL A 125 4.87 13.19 -6.40
CA VAL A 125 3.75 13.43 -5.48
C VAL A 125 2.43 13.62 -6.22
N SER A 126 2.41 14.37 -7.33
CA SER A 126 1.20 14.60 -8.11
C SER A 126 0.70 13.32 -8.74
N ALA A 127 1.59 12.50 -9.33
CA ALA A 127 1.22 11.21 -9.90
C ALA A 127 0.66 10.26 -8.82
N LEU A 128 1.23 10.24 -7.60
CA LEU A 128 0.68 9.47 -6.50
C LEU A 128 -0.72 9.96 -6.10
N ALA A 129 -0.90 11.27 -5.95
CA ALA A 129 -2.20 11.87 -5.63
C ALA A 129 -3.25 11.54 -6.70
N ASP A 130 -2.90 11.70 -7.98
CA ASP A 130 -3.80 11.41 -9.10
C ASP A 130 -4.17 9.91 -9.15
N THR A 131 -3.23 9.01 -8.87
CA THR A 131 -3.49 7.56 -8.81
C THR A 131 -4.43 7.22 -7.65
N ILE A 132 -4.25 7.81 -6.46
CA ILE A 132 -5.14 7.63 -5.30
C ILE A 132 -6.55 8.13 -5.64
N SER A 133 -6.68 9.35 -6.15
CA SER A 133 -7.97 9.96 -6.52
C SER A 133 -8.69 9.14 -7.59
N HIS A 134 -7.98 8.73 -8.65
CA HIS A 134 -8.53 7.90 -9.70
C HIS A 134 -9.02 6.55 -9.16
N TRP A 135 -8.23 5.89 -8.31
CA TRP A 135 -8.61 4.62 -7.70
C TRP A 135 -9.92 4.73 -6.92
N PHE A 136 -10.05 5.73 -6.06
CA PHE A 136 -11.30 5.93 -5.32
C PHE A 136 -12.49 6.22 -6.24
N THR A 137 -12.30 7.08 -7.24
CA THR A 137 -13.37 7.43 -8.20
C THR A 137 -13.89 6.20 -8.95
N VAL A 138 -13.00 5.30 -9.39
CA VAL A 138 -13.35 4.19 -10.29
C VAL A 138 -13.66 2.90 -9.50
N LYS A 139 -12.97 2.67 -8.37
CA LYS A 139 -12.96 1.37 -7.68
C LYS A 139 -13.77 1.31 -6.40
N GLN A 140 -14.18 2.45 -5.83
CA GLN A 140 -14.95 2.46 -4.58
C GLN A 140 -16.24 1.61 -4.67
N SER A 141 -16.98 1.71 -5.77
CA SER A 141 -18.17 0.90 -6.01
C SER A 141 -17.88 -0.58 -6.31
N GLN A 142 -16.62 -0.93 -6.57
CA GLN A 142 -16.14 -2.27 -6.92
C GLN A 142 -15.30 -2.90 -5.81
N ARG A 143 -15.36 -2.37 -4.57
CA ARG A 143 -14.50 -2.78 -3.46
C ARG A 143 -14.47 -4.30 -3.26
N GLU A 144 -15.64 -4.96 -3.30
CA GLU A 144 -15.71 -6.41 -3.11
C GLU A 144 -15.06 -7.18 -4.28
N THR A 145 -15.26 -6.73 -5.51
CA THR A 145 -14.59 -7.35 -6.68
C THR A 145 -13.07 -7.22 -6.59
N VAL A 146 -12.57 -6.05 -6.18
CA VAL A 146 -11.13 -5.83 -5.98
C VAL A 146 -10.60 -6.74 -4.88
N ARG A 147 -11.33 -6.88 -3.77
CA ARG A 147 -10.97 -7.78 -2.67
C ARG A 147 -10.85 -9.22 -3.12
N GLN A 148 -11.83 -9.72 -3.88
CA GLN A 148 -11.80 -11.07 -4.45
C GLN A 148 -10.64 -11.27 -5.42
N ASN A 149 -10.29 -10.25 -6.21
CA ASN A 149 -9.10 -10.30 -7.06
C ASN A 149 -7.81 -10.42 -6.24
N CYS A 150 -7.69 -9.68 -5.12
CA CYS A 150 -6.54 -9.79 -4.23
C CYS A 150 -6.43 -11.20 -3.62
N PHE A 151 -7.52 -11.75 -3.10
CA PHE A 151 -7.55 -13.13 -2.58
C PHE A 151 -7.17 -14.14 -3.66
N HIS A 152 -7.76 -14.03 -4.85
CA HIS A 152 -7.47 -14.93 -5.96
C HIS A 152 -5.98 -14.91 -6.35
N GLU A 153 -5.38 -13.72 -6.43
CA GLU A 153 -3.95 -13.58 -6.74
C GLU A 153 -3.08 -14.28 -5.69
N ILE A 154 -3.35 -14.04 -4.40
CA ILE A 154 -2.60 -14.66 -3.32
C ILE A 154 -2.76 -16.18 -3.32
N ASP A 155 -4.00 -16.67 -3.40
CA ASP A 155 -4.32 -18.10 -3.32
C ASP A 155 -3.76 -18.91 -4.50
N THR A 156 -3.60 -18.29 -5.67
CA THR A 156 -3.17 -18.98 -6.89
C THR A 156 -1.68 -18.83 -7.20
N GLN A 157 -1.03 -17.72 -6.81
CA GLN A 157 0.33 -17.41 -7.28
C GLN A 157 1.33 -17.27 -6.11
N TRP A 158 0.88 -17.02 -4.87
CA TRP A 158 1.77 -16.66 -3.76
C TRP A 158 1.71 -17.66 -2.59
N THR A 159 1.28 -18.88 -2.86
CA THR A 159 1.25 -19.97 -1.88
C THR A 159 2.51 -20.83 -1.92
N PRO A 160 2.89 -21.49 -0.80
CA PRO A 160 3.97 -22.48 -0.80
C PRO A 160 3.74 -23.61 -1.81
N GLN A 161 2.50 -24.00 -2.04
CA GLN A 161 2.11 -25.03 -3.01
C GLN A 161 2.47 -24.61 -4.43
N PHE A 162 2.11 -23.40 -4.83
CA PHE A 162 2.48 -22.86 -6.14
C PHE A 162 4.01 -22.79 -6.31
N GLN A 163 4.73 -22.30 -5.31
CA GLN A 163 6.19 -22.23 -5.34
C GLN A 163 6.82 -23.63 -5.53
N MET A 164 6.31 -24.64 -4.83
CA MET A 164 6.76 -26.02 -5.00
C MET A 164 6.49 -26.55 -6.41
N GLU A 165 5.37 -26.22 -7.03
CA GLU A 165 5.08 -26.59 -8.41
C GLU A 165 6.04 -25.94 -9.41
N VAL A 166 6.31 -24.66 -9.23
CA VAL A 166 7.29 -23.91 -10.06
C VAL A 166 8.67 -24.57 -9.93
N ILE A 167 9.16 -24.82 -8.71
CA ILE A 167 10.44 -25.47 -8.45
C ILE A 167 10.51 -26.84 -9.16
N LYS A 168 9.48 -27.68 -9.03
CA LYS A 168 9.44 -29.00 -9.68
C LYS A 168 9.51 -28.93 -11.21
N ARG A 169 9.01 -27.87 -11.83
CA ARG A 169 9.09 -27.68 -13.31
C ARG A 169 10.52 -27.41 -13.78
N TYR A 170 11.31 -26.71 -12.97
CA TYR A 170 12.65 -26.25 -13.35
C TYR A 170 13.80 -27.13 -12.82
N LEU A 171 13.53 -28.03 -11.87
CA LEU A 171 14.52 -28.97 -11.34
C LEU A 171 14.48 -30.36 -12.01
N LYS A 172 13.99 -30.43 -13.25
CA LYS A 172 14.02 -31.66 -14.06
C LYS A 172 15.35 -31.83 -14.76
#